data_1850c888b7d90f08266641e89d794863
#
_entry.id   1850c888b7d90f08266641e89d794863
#
_cell.length_a   1.000
_cell.length_b   1.000
_cell.length_c   1.000
_cell.angle_alpha   90.00
_cell.angle_beta   90.00
_cell.angle_gamma   90.00
#
_symmetry.space_group_name_H-M   'P 1'
#
loop_
_entity.id
_entity.type
_entity.pdbx_description
1 polymer ?
#
loop_
_entity_poly.entity_id
_entity_poly.type
_entity_poly.pdbx_seq_one_letter_code
_entity_poly.pdbx_strand_id
1 'polypeptide(L)'
;MARPPAARGKVLDAYISLLCEEGERAATLDATAARAGVSKGGLLYHFASKDALADAVIEAAEVHIARDVEAMCSATEGGAAYFIRTSAEADTELDRHLVALHRLAQAGVKNATEKIESTNERWYRGILDDVGSKDLAHLVMLTGEGLYAELSLPGTWYQRNFDGELDRLLQLVSTLKKLGNLNEH
;
A
#
# COMPACT_ATOMS: atom_id res chain seq x y z
N MET A 1 32.12 11.33 -15.08
CA MET A 1 30.78 11.88 -15.38
C MET A 1 29.77 11.17 -14.51
N ALA A 2 29.23 11.84 -13.51
CA ALA A 2 28.13 11.32 -12.70
C ALA A 2 26.88 11.18 -13.59
N ARG A 3 26.37 9.96 -13.76
CA ARG A 3 25.17 9.70 -14.55
C ARG A 3 23.92 10.01 -13.71
N PRO A 4 22.87 10.61 -14.30
CA PRO A 4 21.89 11.35 -13.57
C PRO A 4 20.96 10.48 -12.70
N PRO A 5 20.31 11.08 -11.69
CA PRO A 5 19.28 10.45 -10.84
C PRO A 5 18.19 9.71 -11.62
N ALA A 6 17.92 10.13 -12.87
CA ALA A 6 16.94 9.53 -13.76
C ALA A 6 17.19 8.04 -14.11
N ALA A 7 18.44 7.55 -14.11
CA ALA A 7 18.69 6.15 -14.43
C ALA A 7 18.41 5.23 -13.23
N ARG A 8 18.71 5.68 -12.00
CA ARG A 8 18.38 4.94 -10.77
C ARG A 8 16.87 4.80 -10.62
N GLY A 9 16.12 5.90 -10.85
CA GLY A 9 14.65 5.88 -10.81
C GLY A 9 14.06 4.91 -11.83
N LYS A 10 14.51 4.95 -13.10
CA LYS A 10 14.02 4.03 -14.14
C LYS A 10 14.26 2.56 -13.81
N VAL A 11 15.39 2.22 -13.18
CA VAL A 11 15.67 0.85 -12.75
C VAL A 11 14.73 0.43 -11.62
N LEU A 12 14.49 1.30 -10.63
CA LEU A 12 13.58 1.03 -9.53
C LEU A 12 12.14 0.87 -10.03
N ASP A 13 11.67 1.77 -10.89
CA ASP A 13 10.32 1.71 -11.49
C ASP A 13 10.12 0.43 -12.30
N ALA A 14 11.15 0.00 -13.07
CA ALA A 14 11.10 -1.25 -13.81
C ALA A 14 11.03 -2.48 -12.89
N TYR A 15 11.75 -2.45 -11.77
CA TYR A 15 11.70 -3.53 -10.78
C TYR A 15 10.34 -3.59 -10.07
N ILE A 16 9.78 -2.46 -9.65
CA ILE A 16 8.43 -2.36 -9.08
C ILE A 16 7.38 -2.89 -10.07
N SER A 17 7.47 -2.49 -11.36
CA SER A 17 6.55 -2.98 -12.39
C SER A 17 6.62 -4.51 -12.55
N LEU A 18 7.83 -5.09 -12.57
CA LEU A 18 8.01 -6.54 -12.64
C LEU A 18 7.41 -7.25 -11.40
N LEU A 19 7.63 -6.72 -10.20
CA LEU A 19 7.04 -7.26 -8.99
C LEU A 19 5.52 -7.28 -9.06
N CYS A 20 4.90 -6.19 -9.52
CA CYS A 20 3.45 -6.07 -9.63
C CYS A 20 2.86 -7.00 -10.68
N GLU A 21 3.44 -7.01 -11.88
CA GLU A 21 2.89 -7.69 -13.06
C GLU A 21 3.22 -9.19 -13.10
N GLU A 22 4.43 -9.57 -12.72
CA GLU A 22 4.98 -10.91 -12.95
C GLU A 22 5.43 -11.62 -11.65
N GLY A 23 5.51 -10.86 -10.55
CA GLY A 23 5.92 -11.34 -9.23
C GLY A 23 7.44 -11.41 -9.04
N GLU A 24 7.85 -11.75 -7.82
CA GLU A 24 9.25 -11.69 -7.37
C GLU A 24 10.19 -12.63 -8.15
N ARG A 25 9.71 -13.81 -8.53
CA ARG A 25 10.54 -14.79 -9.28
C ARG A 25 10.94 -14.29 -10.66
N ALA A 26 10.07 -13.56 -11.34
CA ALA A 26 10.32 -12.97 -12.65
C ALA A 26 11.15 -11.68 -12.54
N ALA A 27 11.09 -10.98 -11.42
CA ALA A 27 11.83 -9.74 -11.18
C ALA A 27 13.33 -10.00 -10.91
N THR A 28 14.04 -10.52 -11.93
CA THR A 28 15.48 -10.76 -11.89
C THR A 28 16.26 -9.50 -12.27
N LEU A 29 17.57 -9.44 -11.93
CA LEU A 29 18.42 -8.32 -12.34
C LEU A 29 18.46 -8.15 -13.88
N ASP A 30 18.48 -9.26 -14.62
CA ASP A 30 18.49 -9.22 -16.08
C ASP A 30 17.16 -8.71 -16.66
N ALA A 31 16.04 -9.19 -16.16
CA ALA A 31 14.71 -8.72 -16.57
C ALA A 31 14.52 -7.23 -16.21
N THR A 32 14.98 -6.83 -15.03
CA THR A 32 14.91 -5.43 -14.57
C THR A 32 15.75 -4.52 -15.46
N ALA A 33 17.00 -4.93 -15.79
CA ALA A 33 17.87 -4.17 -16.68
C ALA A 33 17.27 -4.03 -18.09
N ALA A 34 16.72 -5.12 -18.62
CA ALA A 34 16.04 -5.13 -19.92
C ALA A 34 14.83 -4.19 -19.94
N ARG A 35 13.95 -4.28 -18.94
CA ARG A 35 12.75 -3.42 -18.82
C ARG A 35 13.12 -1.94 -18.62
N ALA A 36 14.17 -1.64 -17.86
CA ALA A 36 14.66 -0.28 -17.65
C ALA A 36 15.40 0.30 -18.84
N GLY A 37 15.72 -0.50 -19.87
CA GLY A 37 16.49 -0.09 -21.03
C GLY A 37 17.96 0.23 -20.70
N VAL A 38 18.55 -0.47 -19.72
CA VAL A 38 19.95 -0.29 -19.30
C VAL A 38 20.71 -1.61 -19.42
N SER A 39 22.05 -1.53 -19.49
CA SER A 39 22.88 -2.74 -19.39
C SER A 39 22.87 -3.28 -17.95
N LYS A 40 23.11 -4.60 -17.77
CA LYS A 40 23.26 -5.21 -16.44
C LYS A 40 24.33 -4.51 -15.60
N GLY A 41 25.47 -4.13 -16.20
CA GLY A 41 26.52 -3.34 -15.55
C GLY A 41 26.04 -1.95 -15.13
N GLY A 42 25.17 -1.32 -15.93
CA GLY A 42 24.53 -0.05 -15.61
C GLY A 42 23.55 -0.17 -14.43
N LEU A 43 22.79 -1.28 -14.34
CA LEU A 43 21.95 -1.58 -13.20
C LEU A 43 22.81 -1.80 -11.95
N LEU A 44 23.81 -2.68 -12.02
CA LEU A 44 24.69 -3.02 -10.89
C LEU A 44 25.49 -1.82 -10.36
N TYR A 45 25.72 -0.82 -11.18
CA TYR A 45 26.31 0.45 -10.73
C TYR A 45 25.38 1.21 -9.74
N HIS A 46 24.06 1.09 -9.92
CA HIS A 46 23.07 1.77 -9.04
C HIS A 46 22.58 0.89 -7.90
N PHE A 47 22.50 -0.41 -8.13
CA PHE A 47 22.00 -1.41 -7.16
C PHE A 47 22.89 -2.64 -7.22
N ALA A 48 23.70 -2.82 -6.19
CA ALA A 48 24.73 -3.87 -6.16
C ALA A 48 24.18 -5.30 -6.18
N SER A 49 22.91 -5.48 -5.78
CA SER A 49 22.26 -6.79 -5.70
C SER A 49 20.73 -6.66 -5.84
N LYS A 50 20.05 -7.81 -5.92
CA LYS A 50 18.59 -7.88 -5.89
C LYS A 50 18.07 -7.40 -4.51
N ASP A 51 18.79 -7.68 -3.43
CA ASP A 51 18.43 -7.21 -2.09
C ASP A 51 18.49 -5.69 -2.00
N ALA A 52 19.51 -5.05 -2.62
CA ALA A 52 19.59 -3.60 -2.69
C ALA A 52 18.42 -2.97 -3.49
N LEU A 53 17.88 -3.67 -4.49
CA LEU A 53 16.66 -3.27 -5.17
C LEU A 53 15.43 -3.41 -4.26
N ALA A 54 15.33 -4.51 -3.52
CA ALA A 54 14.25 -4.74 -2.57
C ALA A 54 14.25 -3.66 -1.46
N ASP A 55 15.40 -3.35 -0.88
CA ASP A 55 15.53 -2.27 0.11
C ASP A 55 15.10 -0.92 -0.47
N ALA A 56 15.46 -0.62 -1.72
CA ALA A 56 15.05 0.62 -2.38
C ALA A 56 13.54 0.68 -2.66
N VAL A 57 12.87 -0.45 -2.90
CA VAL A 57 11.39 -0.52 -2.98
C VAL A 57 10.78 -0.19 -1.62
N ILE A 58 11.32 -0.75 -0.53
CA ILE A 58 10.84 -0.50 0.83
C ILE A 58 11.00 0.98 1.20
N GLU A 59 12.14 1.60 0.86
CA GLU A 59 12.39 3.03 1.07
C GLU A 59 11.41 3.90 0.25
N ALA A 60 11.17 3.55 -1.02
CA ALA A 60 10.25 4.27 -1.88
C ALA A 60 8.80 4.16 -1.38
N ALA A 61 8.38 2.97 -0.93
CA ALA A 61 7.07 2.74 -0.34
C ALA A 61 6.84 3.61 0.90
N GLU A 62 7.84 3.76 1.77
CA GLU A 62 7.73 4.59 2.98
C GLU A 62 7.35 6.04 2.65
N VAL A 63 7.81 6.59 1.55
CA VAL A 63 7.46 7.97 1.14
C VAL A 63 5.96 8.10 0.87
N HIS A 64 5.36 7.11 0.21
CA HIS A 64 3.92 7.10 -0.09
C HIS A 64 3.10 6.78 1.15
N ILE A 65 3.52 5.80 1.95
CA ILE A 65 2.88 5.41 3.21
C ILE A 65 2.87 6.60 4.20
N ALA A 66 3.99 7.30 4.35
CA ALA A 66 4.06 8.44 5.26
C ALA A 66 3.09 9.56 4.88
N ARG A 67 2.96 9.85 3.58
CA ARG A 67 2.01 10.85 3.06
C ARG A 67 0.56 10.43 3.28
N ASP A 68 0.26 9.16 3.05
CA ASP A 68 -1.08 8.62 3.24
C ASP A 68 -1.51 8.67 4.72
N VAL A 69 -0.63 8.26 5.64
CA VAL A 69 -0.88 8.36 7.09
C VAL A 69 -1.05 9.81 7.53
N GLU A 70 -0.25 10.75 7.01
CA GLU A 70 -0.42 12.18 7.29
C GLU A 70 -1.75 12.71 6.78
N ALA A 71 -2.15 12.33 5.56
CA ALA A 71 -3.43 12.69 4.98
C ALA A 71 -4.60 12.11 5.79
N MET A 72 -4.50 10.85 6.21
CA MET A 72 -5.49 10.20 7.06
C MET A 72 -5.66 10.94 8.41
N CYS A 73 -4.56 11.27 9.08
CA CYS A 73 -4.60 11.96 10.38
C CYS A 73 -5.14 13.40 10.28
N SER A 74 -5.07 14.02 9.11
CA SER A 74 -5.57 15.38 8.84
C SER A 74 -6.91 15.42 8.12
N ALA A 75 -7.50 14.26 7.81
CA ALA A 75 -8.74 14.15 7.05
C ALA A 75 -9.93 14.75 7.82
N THR A 76 -10.66 15.68 7.18
CA THR A 76 -11.83 16.34 7.78
C THR A 76 -13.00 15.40 8.03
N GLU A 77 -13.08 14.31 7.26
CA GLU A 77 -14.05 13.22 7.43
C GLU A 77 -13.70 12.26 8.58
N GLY A 78 -12.48 12.35 9.12
CA GLY A 78 -11.91 11.45 10.12
C GLY A 78 -11.14 10.29 9.50
N GLY A 79 -10.18 9.73 10.28
CA GLY A 79 -9.26 8.69 9.83
C GLY A 79 -9.94 7.40 9.38
N ALA A 80 -11.01 7.00 10.05
CA ALA A 80 -11.76 5.79 9.71
C ALA A 80 -12.46 5.90 8.34
N ALA A 81 -13.12 7.04 8.06
CA ALA A 81 -13.78 7.27 6.80
C ALA A 81 -12.76 7.43 5.67
N TYR A 82 -11.66 8.15 5.92
CA TYR A 82 -10.55 8.27 4.98
C TYR A 82 -10.02 6.90 4.59
N PHE A 83 -9.67 6.05 5.57
CA PHE A 83 -9.10 4.71 5.33
C PHE A 83 -10.03 3.84 4.46
N ILE A 84 -11.32 3.78 4.79
CA ILE A 84 -12.29 3.00 3.99
C ILE A 84 -12.40 3.54 2.58
N ARG A 85 -12.47 4.86 2.40
CA ARG A 85 -12.62 5.47 1.08
C ARG A 85 -11.39 5.18 0.21
N THR A 86 -10.19 5.39 0.74
CA THR A 86 -8.94 5.17 -0.01
C THR A 86 -8.67 3.68 -0.26
N SER A 87 -9.13 2.79 0.63
CA SER A 87 -9.08 1.33 0.39
C SER A 87 -9.97 0.88 -0.78
N ALA A 88 -10.95 1.69 -1.18
CA ALA A 88 -11.78 1.44 -2.36
C ALA A 88 -11.23 2.07 -3.66
N GLU A 89 -10.15 2.83 -3.58
CA GLU A 89 -9.46 3.40 -4.74
C GLU A 89 -8.41 2.41 -5.24
N ALA A 90 -8.29 2.23 -6.55
CA ALA A 90 -7.32 1.33 -7.17
C ALA A 90 -6.35 2.10 -8.09
N ASP A 91 -5.25 1.45 -8.46
CA ASP A 91 -4.24 1.95 -9.42
C ASP A 91 -3.52 3.24 -8.97
N THR A 92 -3.41 3.49 -7.67
CA THR A 92 -2.63 4.60 -7.12
C THR A 92 -1.13 4.27 -7.06
N GLU A 93 -0.28 5.30 -6.92
CA GLU A 93 1.16 5.08 -6.67
C GLU A 93 1.41 4.36 -5.34
N LEU A 94 0.56 4.60 -4.33
CA LEU A 94 0.60 3.86 -3.07
C LEU A 94 0.33 2.38 -3.31
N ASP A 95 -0.73 2.03 -4.07
CA ASP A 95 -1.07 0.64 -4.37
C ASP A 95 0.07 -0.10 -5.07
N ARG A 96 0.68 0.51 -6.07
CA ARG A 96 1.85 -0.08 -6.74
C ARG A 96 2.94 -0.46 -5.75
N HIS A 97 3.23 0.41 -4.79
CA HIS A 97 4.27 0.16 -3.80
C HIS A 97 3.84 -0.89 -2.76
N LEU A 98 2.58 -0.88 -2.34
CA LEU A 98 2.02 -1.89 -1.44
C LEU A 98 2.01 -3.28 -2.09
N VAL A 99 1.58 -3.40 -3.34
CA VAL A 99 1.64 -4.67 -4.09
C VAL A 99 3.08 -5.17 -4.18
N ALA A 100 4.04 -4.30 -4.52
CA ALA A 100 5.45 -4.67 -4.57
C ALA A 100 5.99 -5.14 -3.20
N LEU A 101 5.63 -4.45 -2.11
CA LEU A 101 5.98 -4.87 -0.73
C LEU A 101 5.41 -6.25 -0.40
N HIS A 102 4.13 -6.50 -0.72
CA HIS A 102 3.50 -7.81 -0.48
C HIS A 102 4.18 -8.92 -1.28
N ARG A 103 4.57 -8.65 -2.54
CA ARG A 103 5.32 -9.62 -3.36
C ARG A 103 6.69 -9.96 -2.75
N LEU A 104 7.41 -8.96 -2.24
CA LEU A 104 8.67 -9.16 -1.54
C LEU A 104 8.48 -9.93 -0.21
N ALA A 105 7.48 -9.58 0.58
CA ALA A 105 7.17 -10.29 1.83
C ALA A 105 6.80 -11.76 1.59
N GLN A 106 5.96 -12.05 0.57
CA GLN A 106 5.61 -13.42 0.15
C GLN A 106 6.83 -14.22 -0.31
N ALA A 107 7.85 -13.55 -0.85
CA ALA A 107 9.12 -14.16 -1.21
C ALA A 107 10.09 -14.35 -0.03
N GLY A 108 9.69 -13.96 1.18
CA GLY A 108 10.47 -14.12 2.40
C GLY A 108 11.45 -12.97 2.71
N VAL A 109 11.28 -11.81 2.07
CA VAL A 109 12.07 -10.61 2.39
C VAL A 109 11.57 -10.03 3.72
N LYS A 110 12.37 -10.27 4.78
CA LYS A 110 12.00 -9.93 6.16
C LYS A 110 11.68 -8.45 6.35
N ASN A 111 12.52 -7.56 5.81
CA ASN A 111 12.34 -6.11 5.91
C ASN A 111 11.02 -5.65 5.27
N ALA A 112 10.54 -6.33 4.21
CA ALA A 112 9.25 -6.02 3.60
C ALA A 112 8.08 -6.42 4.50
N THR A 113 8.16 -7.58 5.18
CA THR A 113 7.18 -8.00 6.18
C THR A 113 7.11 -7.01 7.34
N GLU A 114 8.25 -6.64 7.91
CA GLU A 114 8.33 -5.66 9.00
C GLU A 114 7.76 -4.29 8.58
N LYS A 115 7.98 -3.90 7.32
CA LYS A 115 7.40 -2.66 6.78
C LYS A 115 5.87 -2.73 6.71
N ILE A 116 5.30 -3.82 6.24
CA ILE A 116 3.84 -4.03 6.18
C ILE A 116 3.25 -3.96 7.60
N GLU A 117 3.83 -4.70 8.56
CA GLU A 117 3.38 -4.71 9.94
C GLU A 117 3.39 -3.30 10.56
N SER A 118 4.49 -2.56 10.36
CA SER A 118 4.61 -1.19 10.87
C SER A 118 3.63 -0.21 10.19
N THR A 119 3.29 -0.45 8.93
CA THR A 119 2.31 0.35 8.19
C THR A 119 0.90 0.10 8.74
N ASN A 120 0.52 -1.16 8.92
CA ASN A 120 -0.77 -1.55 9.49
C ASN A 120 -0.95 -0.97 10.90
N GLU A 121 0.09 -0.97 11.73
CA GLU A 121 0.06 -0.35 13.06
C GLU A 121 -0.18 1.16 13.00
N ARG A 122 0.40 1.86 12.01
CA ARG A 122 0.20 3.31 11.83
C ARG A 122 -1.24 3.62 11.40
N TRP A 123 -1.78 2.87 10.46
CA TRP A 123 -3.17 3.00 10.04
C TRP A 123 -4.12 2.69 11.19
N TYR A 124 -3.90 1.57 11.89
CA TYR A 124 -4.70 1.19 13.04
C TYR A 124 -4.74 2.30 14.11
N ARG A 125 -3.59 2.90 14.42
CA ARG A 125 -3.53 4.01 15.40
C ARG A 125 -4.32 5.22 14.93
N GLY A 126 -4.16 5.65 13.69
CA GLY A 126 -4.90 6.79 13.16
C GLY A 126 -6.42 6.55 13.14
N ILE A 127 -6.84 5.31 12.86
CA ILE A 127 -8.25 4.92 12.94
C ILE A 127 -8.71 4.92 14.41
N LEU A 128 -7.94 4.32 15.31
CA LEU A 128 -8.26 4.25 16.73
C LEU A 128 -8.39 5.64 17.37
N ASP A 129 -7.48 6.55 17.04
CA ASP A 129 -7.53 7.94 17.51
C ASP A 129 -8.79 8.67 17.03
N ASP A 130 -9.28 8.32 15.84
CA ASP A 130 -10.54 8.89 15.29
C ASP A 130 -11.80 8.29 15.93
N VAL A 131 -11.84 6.95 16.13
CA VAL A 131 -13.09 6.27 16.57
C VAL A 131 -13.17 6.02 18.07
N GLY A 132 -12.07 6.07 18.83
CA GLY A 132 -11.99 5.86 20.27
C GLY A 132 -12.17 4.41 20.74
N SER A 133 -12.69 3.53 19.89
CA SER A 133 -13.02 2.12 20.23
C SER A 133 -12.12 1.15 19.48
N LYS A 134 -11.46 0.24 20.22
CA LYS A 134 -10.60 -0.81 19.63
C LYS A 134 -11.39 -1.76 18.73
N ASP A 135 -12.60 -2.13 19.12
CA ASP A 135 -13.43 -3.05 18.34
C ASP A 135 -13.87 -2.40 17.03
N LEU A 136 -14.24 -1.11 17.08
CA LEU A 136 -14.60 -0.37 15.87
C LEU A 136 -13.36 -0.14 14.99
N ALA A 137 -12.19 0.15 15.56
CA ALA A 137 -10.94 0.29 14.80
C ALA A 137 -10.58 -1.01 14.08
N HIS A 138 -10.69 -2.16 14.74
CA HIS A 138 -10.50 -3.46 14.10
C HIS A 138 -11.51 -3.74 12.98
N LEU A 139 -12.78 -3.40 13.21
CA LEU A 139 -13.82 -3.54 12.18
C LEU A 139 -13.50 -2.68 10.94
N VAL A 140 -13.08 -1.45 11.14
CA VAL A 140 -12.68 -0.53 10.06
C VAL A 140 -11.48 -1.07 9.29
N MET A 141 -10.42 -1.54 10.01
CA MET A 141 -9.25 -2.16 9.38
C MET A 141 -9.65 -3.35 8.51
N LEU A 142 -10.38 -4.33 9.06
CA LEU A 142 -10.81 -5.52 8.32
C LEU A 142 -11.70 -5.18 7.12
N THR A 143 -12.51 -4.12 7.25
CA THR A 143 -13.38 -3.65 6.16
C THR A 143 -12.55 -3.05 5.02
N GLY A 144 -11.60 -2.16 5.33
CA GLY A 144 -10.73 -1.56 4.32
C GLY A 144 -9.82 -2.59 3.64
N GLU A 145 -9.22 -3.51 4.41
CA GLU A 145 -8.43 -4.62 3.88
C GLU A 145 -9.25 -5.51 2.94
N GLY A 146 -10.50 -5.83 3.33
CA GLY A 146 -11.43 -6.59 2.49
C GLY A 146 -11.79 -5.87 1.20
N LEU A 147 -12.07 -4.56 1.26
CA LEU A 147 -12.32 -3.72 0.09
C LEU A 147 -11.13 -3.72 -0.86
N TYR A 148 -9.96 -3.46 -0.34
CA TYR A 148 -8.73 -3.44 -1.12
C TYR A 148 -8.46 -4.79 -1.81
N ALA A 149 -8.58 -5.90 -1.07
CA ALA A 149 -8.36 -7.23 -1.62
C ALA A 149 -9.34 -7.58 -2.73
N GLU A 150 -10.62 -7.31 -2.54
CA GLU A 150 -11.68 -7.66 -3.50
C GLU A 150 -11.67 -6.75 -4.74
N LEU A 151 -11.40 -5.45 -4.58
CA LEU A 151 -11.38 -4.50 -5.69
C LEU A 151 -10.10 -4.61 -6.52
N SER A 152 -9.01 -5.14 -5.95
CA SER A 152 -7.77 -5.43 -6.68
C SER A 152 -7.88 -6.61 -7.64
N LEU A 153 -8.93 -7.44 -7.52
CA LEU A 153 -9.14 -8.62 -8.37
C LEU A 153 -10.20 -8.33 -9.46
N PRO A 154 -9.86 -8.50 -10.76
CA PRO A 154 -10.80 -8.20 -11.84
C PRO A 154 -11.97 -9.19 -11.87
N GLY A 155 -13.19 -8.68 -12.09
CA GLY A 155 -14.39 -9.48 -12.34
C GLY A 155 -14.94 -10.25 -11.13
N THR A 156 -14.61 -9.84 -9.91
CA THR A 156 -15.10 -10.45 -8.68
C THR A 156 -16.62 -10.24 -8.51
N TRP A 157 -17.23 -11.09 -7.67
CA TRP A 157 -18.61 -10.88 -7.23
C TRP A 157 -18.77 -9.50 -6.59
N TYR A 158 -17.78 -9.08 -5.83
CA TYR A 158 -17.77 -7.83 -5.11
C TYR A 158 -17.87 -6.62 -6.05
N GLN A 159 -17.02 -6.54 -7.07
CA GLN A 159 -17.07 -5.45 -8.06
C GLN A 159 -18.44 -5.31 -8.74
N ARG A 160 -19.13 -6.43 -8.98
CA ARG A 160 -20.45 -6.42 -9.62
C ARG A 160 -21.59 -6.01 -8.69
N ASN A 161 -21.41 -6.13 -7.38
CA ASN A 161 -22.49 -5.97 -6.39
C ASN A 161 -22.24 -4.83 -5.41
N PHE A 162 -21.06 -4.18 -5.44
CA PHE A 162 -20.69 -3.11 -4.52
C PHE A 162 -20.86 -1.69 -5.11
N ASP A 163 -21.33 -1.59 -6.35
CA ASP A 163 -21.53 -0.29 -6.99
C ASP A 163 -22.50 0.58 -6.18
N GLY A 164 -22.04 1.76 -5.74
CA GLY A 164 -22.80 2.68 -4.89
C GLY A 164 -22.93 2.31 -3.41
N GLU A 165 -22.36 1.19 -2.94
CA GLU A 165 -22.45 0.79 -1.52
C GLU A 165 -21.41 1.49 -0.61
N LEU A 166 -20.37 2.11 -1.18
CA LEU A 166 -19.33 2.80 -0.41
C LEU A 166 -19.92 3.89 0.50
N ASP A 167 -20.82 4.71 0.00
CA ASP A 167 -21.47 5.78 0.78
C ASP A 167 -22.26 5.22 1.97
N ARG A 168 -22.94 4.07 1.77
CA ARG A 168 -23.66 3.39 2.86
C ARG A 168 -22.71 2.87 3.93
N LEU A 169 -21.57 2.33 3.51
CA LEU A 169 -20.53 1.85 4.41
C LEU A 169 -19.95 2.99 5.26
N LEU A 170 -19.64 4.12 4.63
CA LEU A 170 -19.19 5.33 5.29
C LEU A 170 -20.22 5.88 6.30
N GLN A 171 -21.52 5.87 5.92
CA GLN A 171 -22.62 6.24 6.83
C GLN A 171 -22.72 5.29 8.02
N LEU A 172 -22.53 3.97 7.80
CA LEU A 172 -22.55 2.98 8.88
C LEU A 172 -21.40 3.23 9.88
N VAL A 173 -20.19 3.44 9.40
CA VAL A 173 -19.03 3.77 10.26
C VAL A 173 -19.30 5.04 11.06
N SER A 174 -19.82 6.10 10.44
CA SER A 174 -20.20 7.34 11.13
C SER A 174 -21.26 7.11 12.22
N THR A 175 -22.22 6.22 11.96
CA THR A 175 -23.27 5.87 12.92
C THR A 175 -22.69 5.11 14.11
N LEU A 176 -21.86 4.10 13.86
CA LEU A 176 -21.20 3.30 14.89
C LEU A 176 -20.29 4.15 15.79
N LYS A 177 -19.55 5.10 15.19
CA LYS A 177 -18.72 6.05 15.92
C LYS A 177 -19.57 6.90 16.89
N LYS A 178 -20.73 7.42 16.45
CA LYS A 178 -21.63 8.20 17.31
C LYS A 178 -22.20 7.36 18.45
N LEU A 179 -22.57 6.10 18.19
CA LEU A 179 -23.10 5.20 19.22
C LEU A 179 -22.02 4.82 20.25
N GLY A 180 -20.77 4.61 19.82
CA GLY A 180 -19.65 4.35 20.74
C GLY A 180 -19.45 5.51 21.73
N ASN A 181 -19.47 6.74 21.26
CA ASN A 181 -19.30 7.93 22.10
C ASN A 181 -20.44 8.15 23.10
N LEU A 182 -21.64 7.59 22.86
CA LEU A 182 -22.78 7.68 23.78
C LEU A 182 -22.71 6.69 24.96
N ASN A 183 -21.92 5.60 24.80
CA ASN A 183 -21.79 4.56 25.83
C ASN A 183 -20.65 4.82 26.83
N GLU A 184 -19.85 5.87 26.62
CA GLU A 184 -18.73 6.26 27.51
C GLU A 184 -19.11 7.36 28.51
N HIS A 185 -20.40 7.73 28.61
CA HIS A 185 -20.99 8.67 29.56
C HIS A 185 -22.07 7.99 30.40
#